data_626db4723a0b6caec1cdd8023d1afb8e
#
_entry.id   626db4723a0b6caec1cdd8023d1afb8e
#
_cell.length_a   1.000
_cell.length_b   1.000
_cell.length_c   1.000
_cell.angle_alpha   90.00
_cell.angle_beta   90.00
_cell.angle_gamma   90.00
#
_symmetry.space_group_name_H-M   'P 1'
#
loop_
_entity.id
_entity.type
_entity.pdbx_description
1 polymer ?
#
loop_
_entity_poly.entity_id
_entity_poly.type
_entity_poly.pdbx_seq_one_letter_code
_entity_poly.pdbx_strand_id
1 'polypeptide(L)'
;MKAPQIFNNAQICHMRERYAAQMGEVDFLHQLAVARLIERLDLIRRDFSHLIDVGAHNGFAAEALQGHEKVGTVLSLDPAPSCVAAASQYGEAHMMDVERLPDDLPKTDAVISLLYLHQVNDVPGLIQQMARQLRPDGLFFAILCGGRTLQELRASMTQAEEEIMGGVSPHIAPMADIKDVGGLLQRAGLAMPVADSELLTVTYSSVFRLMSELKLMGEGNALQGRRSSFTRRDVMMRTAEIYTQKYGTEDGQIPASFELISLTGWSPDASQPKALRPGSAKSSMTDLF
;
A
#
# COMPACT_ATOMS: atom_id res chain seq x y z
N MET A 1 19.31 5.65 14.72
CA MET A 1 19.57 4.27 14.24
C MET A 1 19.05 4.20 12.80
N LYS A 2 19.80 3.57 11.89
CA LYS A 2 19.25 3.29 10.53
C LYS A 2 18.12 2.28 10.66
N ALA A 3 17.05 2.43 9.87
CA ALA A 3 15.98 1.44 9.76
C ALA A 3 16.56 0.08 9.32
N PRO A 4 16.03 -1.05 9.79
CA PRO A 4 16.45 -2.36 9.32
C PRO A 4 16.17 -2.49 7.82
N GLN A 5 17.14 -2.99 7.06
CA GLN A 5 17.01 -3.19 5.61
C GLN A 5 16.32 -4.55 5.36
N ILE A 6 15.01 -4.54 5.27
CA ILE A 6 14.18 -5.71 4.96
C ILE A 6 14.13 -5.91 3.44
N PHE A 7 13.95 -4.82 2.70
CA PHE A 7 13.81 -4.81 1.25
C PHE A 7 15.07 -4.32 0.54
N ASN A 8 15.28 -4.84 -0.65
CA ASN A 8 16.29 -4.37 -1.59
C ASN A 8 15.65 -3.33 -2.52
N ASN A 9 15.95 -2.05 -2.31
CA ASN A 9 15.37 -0.94 -3.06
C ASN A 9 15.65 -1.04 -4.57
N ALA A 10 16.84 -1.48 -4.97
CA ALA A 10 17.16 -1.69 -6.38
C ALA A 10 16.28 -2.78 -7.02
N GLN A 11 15.95 -3.83 -6.26
CA GLN A 11 15.04 -4.87 -6.74
C GLN A 11 13.60 -4.38 -6.88
N ILE A 12 13.13 -3.53 -5.96
CA ILE A 12 11.82 -2.89 -6.06
C ILE A 12 11.73 -2.07 -7.35
N CYS A 13 12.69 -1.15 -7.57
CA CYS A 13 12.75 -0.35 -8.80
C CYS A 13 12.79 -1.24 -10.05
N HIS A 14 13.63 -2.27 -10.04
CA HIS A 14 13.75 -3.18 -11.18
C HIS A 14 12.44 -3.91 -11.51
N MET A 15 11.69 -4.36 -10.51
CA MET A 15 10.41 -5.04 -10.74
C MET A 15 9.35 -4.07 -11.27
N ARG A 16 9.23 -2.88 -10.68
CA ARG A 16 8.31 -1.84 -11.16
C ARG A 16 8.65 -1.45 -12.60
N GLU A 17 9.92 -1.21 -12.92
CA GLU A 17 10.39 -0.91 -14.26
C GLU A 17 10.05 -2.01 -15.26
N ARG A 18 10.32 -3.27 -14.89
CA ARG A 18 10.14 -4.42 -15.77
C ARG A 18 8.68 -4.68 -16.14
N TYR A 19 7.76 -4.46 -15.21
CA TYR A 19 6.36 -4.85 -15.37
C TYR A 19 5.40 -3.68 -15.58
N ALA A 20 5.88 -2.44 -15.61
CA ALA A 20 5.06 -1.25 -15.81
C ALA A 20 4.10 -1.36 -17.01
N ALA A 21 4.59 -1.84 -18.16
CA ALA A 21 3.80 -1.96 -19.39
C ALA A 21 2.68 -3.04 -19.32
N GLN A 22 2.82 -4.05 -18.45
CA GLN A 22 1.85 -5.14 -18.29
C GLN A 22 0.92 -4.95 -17.08
N MET A 23 1.14 -3.93 -16.28
CA MET A 23 0.40 -3.71 -15.04
C MET A 23 -1.12 -3.58 -15.26
N GLY A 24 -1.56 -2.97 -16.35
CA GLY A 24 -2.97 -2.83 -16.68
C GLY A 24 -3.74 -4.14 -16.93
N GLU A 25 -3.04 -5.27 -17.06
CA GLU A 25 -3.68 -6.59 -17.15
C GLU A 25 -4.08 -7.17 -15.79
N VAL A 26 -3.53 -6.62 -14.69
CA VAL A 26 -3.64 -7.18 -13.33
C VAL A 26 -3.81 -6.09 -12.25
N ASP A 27 -4.34 -4.94 -12.61
CA ASP A 27 -4.39 -3.72 -11.79
C ASP A 27 -5.54 -3.67 -10.76
N PHE A 28 -6.30 -4.74 -10.61
CA PHE A 28 -7.54 -4.75 -9.80
C PHE A 28 -7.37 -4.23 -8.36
N LEU A 29 -6.21 -4.49 -7.72
CA LEU A 29 -5.93 -3.95 -6.37
C LEU A 29 -5.73 -2.44 -6.41
N HIS A 30 -5.07 -1.91 -7.44
CA HIS A 30 -4.89 -0.46 -7.61
C HIS A 30 -6.21 0.22 -7.93
N GLN A 31 -7.04 -0.37 -8.81
CA GLN A 31 -8.38 0.14 -9.09
C GLN A 31 -9.24 0.18 -7.84
N LEU A 32 -9.19 -0.87 -7.00
CA LEU A 32 -9.90 -0.88 -5.74
C LEU A 32 -9.38 0.19 -4.77
N ALA A 33 -8.04 0.33 -4.64
CA ALA A 33 -7.45 1.35 -3.80
C ALA A 33 -7.83 2.77 -4.24
N VAL A 34 -7.87 3.02 -5.55
CA VAL A 34 -8.36 4.27 -6.14
C VAL A 34 -9.84 4.49 -5.85
N ALA A 35 -10.69 3.46 -5.98
CA ALA A 35 -12.10 3.56 -5.63
C ALA A 35 -12.30 3.96 -4.15
N ARG A 36 -11.52 3.38 -3.24
CA ARG A 36 -11.54 3.75 -1.80
C ARG A 36 -11.06 5.19 -1.57
N LEU A 37 -10.07 5.65 -2.34
CA LEU A 37 -9.64 7.05 -2.31
C LEU A 37 -10.78 7.99 -2.72
N ILE A 38 -11.44 7.72 -3.85
CA ILE A 38 -12.54 8.54 -4.37
C ILE A 38 -13.70 8.59 -3.36
N GLU A 39 -14.13 7.43 -2.84
CA GLU A 39 -15.15 7.35 -1.79
C GLU A 39 -14.80 8.24 -0.58
N ARG A 40 -13.52 8.26 -0.19
CA ARG A 40 -13.05 9.10 0.91
C ARG A 40 -13.10 10.59 0.57
N LEU A 41 -12.63 10.97 -0.62
CA LEU A 41 -12.65 12.37 -1.09
C LEU A 41 -14.09 12.89 -1.21
N ASP A 42 -15.03 12.09 -1.68
CA ASP A 42 -16.44 12.45 -1.83
C ASP A 42 -17.11 12.80 -0.49
N LEU A 43 -16.75 12.09 0.58
CA LEU A 43 -17.26 12.34 1.93
C LEU A 43 -16.69 13.61 2.57
N ILE A 44 -15.55 14.09 2.12
CA ILE A 44 -14.87 15.27 2.67
C ILE A 44 -15.44 16.54 2.04
N ARG A 45 -15.87 17.52 2.87
CA ARG A 45 -16.40 18.83 2.42
C ARG A 45 -15.28 19.83 2.14
N ARG A 46 -14.32 19.44 1.30
CA ARG A 46 -13.14 20.26 1.04
C ARG A 46 -12.58 19.95 -0.34
N ASP A 47 -12.01 20.97 -0.99
CA ASP A 47 -11.33 20.84 -2.26
C ASP A 47 -9.82 20.68 -2.04
N PHE A 48 -9.18 19.95 -2.94
CA PHE A 48 -7.76 19.67 -2.96
C PHE A 48 -7.16 20.19 -4.27
N SER A 49 -6.72 21.45 -4.25
CA SER A 49 -6.17 22.08 -5.46
C SER A 49 -4.91 21.40 -5.96
N HIS A 50 -4.08 20.92 -5.02
CA HIS A 50 -2.83 20.22 -5.30
C HIS A 50 -2.72 18.96 -4.45
N LEU A 51 -2.48 17.85 -5.12
CA LEU A 51 -2.33 16.54 -4.50
C LEU A 51 -0.99 15.93 -4.94
N ILE A 52 -0.28 15.28 -4.02
CA ILE A 52 0.93 14.49 -4.32
C ILE A 52 0.60 13.01 -4.11
N ASP A 53 0.88 12.19 -5.12
CA ASP A 53 0.77 10.72 -5.07
C ASP A 53 2.16 10.11 -4.97
N VAL A 54 2.44 9.43 -3.84
CA VAL A 54 3.75 8.86 -3.49
C VAL A 54 3.77 7.35 -3.76
N GLY A 55 4.62 6.92 -4.67
CA GLY A 55 4.63 5.56 -5.19
C GLY A 55 3.51 5.34 -6.21
N ALA A 56 3.29 6.34 -7.08
CA ALA A 56 2.13 6.46 -7.96
C ALA A 56 1.98 5.34 -9.00
N HIS A 57 3.01 4.49 -9.15
CA HIS A 57 3.06 3.46 -10.19
C HIS A 57 2.77 4.07 -11.56
N ASN A 58 1.85 3.51 -12.32
CA ASN A 58 1.47 4.01 -13.65
C ASN A 58 0.52 5.22 -13.63
N GLY A 59 0.34 5.86 -12.46
CA GLY A 59 -0.52 7.04 -12.33
C GLY A 59 -2.00 6.73 -12.19
N PHE A 60 -2.35 5.58 -11.62
CA PHE A 60 -3.75 5.14 -11.44
C PHE A 60 -4.62 6.18 -10.72
N ALA A 61 -4.09 6.82 -9.66
CA ALA A 61 -4.83 7.87 -8.96
C ALA A 61 -4.94 9.13 -9.83
N ALA A 62 -3.86 9.53 -10.52
CA ALA A 62 -3.88 10.71 -11.40
C ALA A 62 -4.88 10.53 -12.55
N GLU A 63 -4.94 9.33 -13.17
CA GLU A 63 -5.92 8.98 -14.21
C GLU A 63 -7.36 9.11 -13.70
N ALA A 64 -7.66 8.45 -12.58
CA ALA A 64 -9.02 8.38 -12.05
C ALA A 64 -9.52 9.72 -11.47
N LEU A 65 -8.61 10.58 -11.04
CA LEU A 65 -8.95 11.90 -10.51
C LEU A 65 -9.02 13.00 -11.58
N GLN A 66 -8.77 12.67 -12.86
CA GLN A 66 -8.99 13.62 -13.95
C GLN A 66 -10.44 14.06 -14.00
N GLY A 67 -10.67 15.37 -13.87
CA GLY A 67 -12.02 15.95 -13.89
C GLY A 67 -12.85 15.71 -12.61
N HIS A 68 -12.25 15.21 -11.55
CA HIS A 68 -12.91 15.10 -10.26
C HIS A 68 -13.18 16.49 -9.67
N GLU A 69 -14.42 16.77 -9.26
CA GLU A 69 -14.88 18.12 -8.85
C GLU A 69 -14.03 18.76 -7.76
N LYS A 70 -13.49 17.97 -6.84
CA LYS A 70 -12.73 18.45 -5.67
C LYS A 70 -11.21 18.42 -5.85
N VAL A 71 -10.69 17.85 -6.94
CA VAL A 71 -9.25 17.68 -7.14
C VAL A 71 -8.79 18.53 -8.33
N GLY A 72 -7.78 19.37 -8.10
CA GLY A 72 -7.17 20.18 -9.14
C GLY A 72 -6.09 19.41 -9.89
N THR A 73 -4.85 19.45 -9.41
CA THR A 73 -3.71 18.79 -10.02
C THR A 73 -3.15 17.67 -9.16
N VAL A 74 -2.68 16.62 -9.80
CA VAL A 74 -1.98 15.50 -9.15
C VAL A 74 -0.53 15.49 -9.61
N LEU A 75 0.42 15.57 -8.68
CA LEU A 75 1.83 15.32 -8.90
C LEU A 75 2.14 13.88 -8.53
N SER A 76 2.50 13.07 -9.51
CA SER A 76 2.86 11.66 -9.33
C SER A 76 4.35 11.50 -9.05
N LEU A 77 4.72 10.75 -8.02
CA LEU A 77 6.10 10.44 -7.66
C LEU A 77 6.31 8.92 -7.67
N ASP A 78 7.30 8.43 -8.42
CA ASP A 78 7.63 7.00 -8.45
C ASP A 78 9.13 6.77 -8.61
N PRO A 79 9.69 5.69 -8.04
CA PRO A 79 11.12 5.37 -8.19
C PRO A 79 11.49 4.70 -9.51
N ALA A 80 10.53 4.29 -10.35
CA ALA A 80 10.75 3.60 -11.61
C ALA A 80 10.51 4.54 -12.81
N PRO A 81 11.49 4.75 -13.72
CA PRO A 81 11.35 5.62 -14.87
C PRO A 81 10.15 5.29 -15.77
N SER A 82 9.88 4.00 -16.03
CA SER A 82 8.73 3.59 -16.85
C SER A 82 7.40 3.92 -16.18
N CYS A 83 7.30 3.84 -14.85
CA CYS A 83 6.11 4.25 -14.11
C CYS A 83 5.91 5.77 -14.19
N VAL A 84 6.97 6.56 -14.03
CA VAL A 84 6.92 8.02 -14.20
C VAL A 84 6.49 8.38 -15.62
N ALA A 85 7.03 7.73 -16.63
CA ALA A 85 6.64 7.95 -18.03
C ALA A 85 5.16 7.61 -18.29
N ALA A 86 4.64 6.55 -17.67
CA ALA A 86 3.22 6.20 -17.76
C ALA A 86 2.34 7.24 -17.03
N ALA A 87 2.69 7.60 -15.80
CA ALA A 87 1.94 8.58 -15.00
C ALA A 87 1.92 9.98 -15.64
N SER A 88 2.98 10.35 -16.38
CA SER A 88 3.06 11.65 -17.07
C SER A 88 1.99 11.89 -18.12
N GLN A 89 1.28 10.86 -18.55
CA GLN A 89 0.13 10.99 -19.47
C GLN A 89 -1.09 11.61 -18.78
N TYR A 90 -1.17 11.55 -17.45
CA TYR A 90 -2.31 12.00 -16.68
C TYR A 90 -2.04 13.28 -15.87
N GLY A 91 -0.79 13.73 -15.80
CA GLY A 91 -0.40 14.93 -15.07
C GLY A 91 1.11 15.06 -14.89
N GLU A 92 1.54 15.95 -14.02
CA GLU A 92 2.94 16.11 -13.68
C GLU A 92 3.47 14.86 -12.95
N ALA A 93 4.64 14.34 -13.37
CA ALA A 93 5.23 13.16 -12.77
C ALA A 93 6.76 13.29 -12.67
N HIS A 94 7.32 12.93 -11.52
CA HIS A 94 8.75 13.04 -11.22
C HIS A 94 9.31 11.78 -10.59
N MET A 95 10.61 11.60 -10.81
CA MET A 95 11.37 10.56 -10.11
C MET A 95 11.52 10.88 -8.63
N MET A 96 11.45 9.85 -7.79
CA MET A 96 11.83 9.91 -6.39
C MET A 96 12.77 8.76 -6.02
N ASP A 97 13.47 8.85 -4.90
CA ASP A 97 14.09 7.68 -4.27
C ASP A 97 13.00 6.82 -3.59
N VAL A 98 13.23 5.50 -3.44
CA VAL A 98 12.24 4.58 -2.84
C VAL A 98 11.75 5.04 -1.47
N GLU A 99 12.63 5.68 -0.68
CA GLU A 99 12.33 6.06 0.71
C GLU A 99 12.50 7.56 0.96
N ARG A 100 12.75 8.34 -0.09
CA ARG A 100 13.00 9.78 0.06
C ARG A 100 12.25 10.58 -0.98
N LEU A 101 11.45 11.52 -0.50
CA LEU A 101 10.81 12.52 -1.36
C LEU A 101 11.84 13.55 -1.82
N PRO A 102 11.67 14.15 -3.02
CA PRO A 102 12.44 15.32 -3.44
C PRO A 102 12.39 16.46 -2.39
N ASP A 103 13.49 17.17 -2.21
CA ASP A 103 13.61 18.19 -1.17
C ASP A 103 12.83 19.49 -1.53
N ASP A 104 12.55 19.71 -2.80
CA ASP A 104 11.97 20.94 -3.37
C ASP A 104 10.47 20.84 -3.69
N LEU A 105 9.78 19.84 -3.13
CA LEU A 105 8.34 19.67 -3.34
C LEU A 105 7.55 20.84 -2.73
N PRO A 106 6.52 21.34 -3.46
CA PRO A 106 5.64 22.37 -2.94
C PRO A 106 4.73 21.82 -1.83
N LYS A 107 4.30 22.69 -0.91
CA LYS A 107 3.24 22.37 0.04
C LYS A 107 1.93 22.08 -0.68
N THR A 108 1.23 21.04 -0.25
CA THR A 108 0.06 20.49 -0.93
C THR A 108 -1.15 20.33 0.01
N ASP A 109 -2.34 20.24 -0.58
CA ASP A 109 -3.60 20.08 0.17
C ASP A 109 -3.85 18.61 0.57
N ALA A 110 -3.30 17.67 -0.22
CA ALA A 110 -3.35 16.25 0.11
C ALA A 110 -2.08 15.52 -0.32
N VAL A 111 -1.68 14.52 0.45
CA VAL A 111 -0.65 13.54 0.09
C VAL A 111 -1.25 12.15 0.20
N ILE A 112 -1.18 11.39 -0.87
CA ILE A 112 -1.67 10.03 -0.93
C ILE A 112 -0.56 9.02 -1.21
N SER A 113 -0.80 7.74 -0.90
CA SER A 113 0.06 6.63 -1.30
C SER A 113 -0.76 5.35 -1.39
N LEU A 114 -0.88 4.79 -2.58
CA LEU A 114 -1.69 3.62 -2.85
C LEU A 114 -0.82 2.41 -3.15
N LEU A 115 -0.87 1.39 -2.28
CA LEU A 115 -0.16 0.12 -2.42
C LEU A 115 1.36 0.28 -2.60
N TYR A 116 1.98 1.17 -1.83
CA TYR A 116 3.42 1.42 -1.88
C TYR A 116 4.12 1.19 -0.54
N LEU A 117 3.56 1.68 0.56
CA LEU A 117 4.24 1.74 1.87
C LEU A 117 4.64 0.38 2.44
N HIS A 118 4.00 -0.71 2.03
CA HIS A 118 4.33 -2.07 2.50
C HIS A 118 5.63 -2.64 1.91
N GLN A 119 6.26 -1.93 0.95
CA GLN A 119 7.57 -2.28 0.36
C GLN A 119 8.70 -1.36 0.84
N VAL A 120 8.45 -0.45 1.78
CA VAL A 120 9.40 0.56 2.25
C VAL A 120 10.09 0.08 3.52
N ASN A 121 11.42 0.26 3.65
CA ASN A 121 12.16 -0.11 4.87
C ASN A 121 11.88 0.87 6.02
N ASP A 122 11.86 2.19 5.74
CA ASP A 122 11.57 3.22 6.74
C ASP A 122 10.17 3.82 6.53
N VAL A 123 9.14 3.02 6.77
CA VAL A 123 7.73 3.48 6.69
C VAL A 123 7.48 4.69 7.60
N PRO A 124 7.93 4.70 8.88
CA PRO A 124 7.77 5.88 9.74
C PRO A 124 8.42 7.14 9.16
N GLY A 125 9.62 7.01 8.62
CA GLY A 125 10.35 8.13 8.02
C GLY A 125 9.67 8.66 6.77
N LEU A 126 9.17 7.79 5.91
CA LEU A 126 8.46 8.22 4.69
C LEU A 126 7.10 8.87 5.04
N ILE A 127 6.31 8.31 5.95
CA ILE A 127 5.07 8.94 6.44
C ILE A 127 5.35 10.34 7.02
N GLN A 128 6.45 10.49 7.77
CA GLN A 128 6.83 11.80 8.30
C GLN A 128 7.21 12.79 7.19
N GLN A 129 7.90 12.35 6.14
CA GLN A 129 8.20 13.20 4.97
C GLN A 129 6.90 13.62 4.28
N MET A 130 5.97 12.69 4.03
CA MET A 130 4.66 12.96 3.44
C MET A 130 3.86 13.96 4.29
N ALA A 131 3.77 13.76 5.60
CA ALA A 131 3.09 14.67 6.51
C ALA A 131 3.66 16.09 6.48
N ARG A 132 4.98 16.23 6.33
CA ARG A 132 5.64 17.53 6.21
C ARG A 132 5.30 18.27 4.92
N GLN A 133 4.86 17.61 3.86
CA GLN A 133 4.45 18.28 2.62
C GLN A 133 3.06 18.91 2.73
N LEU A 134 2.26 18.48 3.68
CA LEU A 134 0.90 18.99 3.86
C LEU A 134 0.89 20.46 4.32
N ARG A 135 -0.02 21.22 3.78
CA ARG A 135 -0.48 22.49 4.34
C ARG A 135 -1.23 22.25 5.65
N PRO A 136 -1.42 23.27 6.53
CA PRO A 136 -2.33 23.15 7.66
C PRO A 136 -3.69 22.63 7.21
N ASP A 137 -4.28 21.70 7.96
CA ASP A 137 -5.52 21.00 7.63
C ASP A 137 -5.49 20.22 6.31
N GLY A 138 -4.31 19.84 5.81
CA GLY A 138 -4.14 18.97 4.63
C GLY A 138 -4.39 17.50 4.94
N LEU A 139 -4.87 16.75 3.94
CA LEU A 139 -5.20 15.33 4.05
C LEU A 139 -3.98 14.44 3.81
N PHE A 140 -3.74 13.51 4.72
CA PHE A 140 -2.93 12.32 4.49
C PHE A 140 -3.84 11.13 4.25
N PHE A 141 -3.64 10.39 3.16
CA PHE A 141 -4.35 9.15 2.90
C PHE A 141 -3.40 8.10 2.32
N ALA A 142 -3.41 6.88 2.87
CA ALA A 142 -2.63 5.79 2.31
C ALA A 142 -3.38 4.47 2.40
N ILE A 143 -3.13 3.59 1.43
CA ILE A 143 -3.56 2.19 1.45
C ILE A 143 -2.32 1.31 1.29
N LEU A 144 -2.17 0.32 2.16
CA LEU A 144 -1.08 -0.64 2.10
C LEU A 144 -1.57 -2.06 2.39
N CYS A 145 -0.79 -3.06 1.98
CA CYS A 145 -1.08 -4.45 2.29
C CYS A 145 -0.80 -4.76 3.75
N GLY A 146 -1.74 -5.41 4.44
CA GLY A 146 -1.65 -5.84 5.83
C GLY A 146 -1.17 -7.28 6.02
N GLY A 147 -0.93 -7.67 7.28
CA GLY A 147 -0.29 -8.93 7.67
C GLY A 147 -0.98 -10.21 7.21
N ARG A 148 -2.27 -10.16 6.91
CA ARG A 148 -3.06 -11.30 6.40
C ARG A 148 -2.94 -11.49 4.89
N THR A 149 -2.29 -10.57 4.17
CA THR A 149 -2.07 -10.69 2.72
C THR A 149 -1.22 -11.90 2.40
N LEU A 150 -1.69 -12.73 1.44
CA LEU A 150 -1.03 -13.94 0.94
C LEU A 150 -0.67 -14.96 2.05
N GLN A 151 -1.44 -15.00 3.14
CA GLN A 151 -1.17 -15.91 4.26
C GLN A 151 -1.18 -17.38 3.82
N GLU A 152 -2.04 -17.75 2.87
CA GLU A 152 -2.16 -19.10 2.31
C GLU A 152 -0.89 -19.47 1.52
N LEU A 153 -0.42 -18.54 0.68
CA LEU A 153 0.80 -18.73 -0.10
C LEU A 153 2.03 -18.82 0.80
N ARG A 154 2.13 -17.94 1.80
CA ARG A 154 3.22 -17.96 2.78
C ARG A 154 3.28 -19.30 3.52
N ALA A 155 2.15 -19.76 4.05
CA ALA A 155 2.09 -21.02 4.77
C ALA A 155 2.45 -22.23 3.90
N SER A 156 1.95 -22.27 2.66
CA SER A 156 2.20 -23.38 1.73
C SER A 156 3.65 -23.41 1.25
N MET A 157 4.27 -22.26 0.94
CA MET A 157 5.67 -22.20 0.56
C MET A 157 6.61 -22.56 1.71
N THR A 158 6.34 -22.07 2.92
CA THR A 158 7.11 -22.40 4.12
C THR A 158 7.12 -23.89 4.35
N GLN A 159 5.96 -24.55 4.32
CA GLN A 159 5.85 -25.99 4.51
C GLN A 159 6.56 -26.79 3.41
N ALA A 160 6.41 -26.39 2.14
CA ALA A 160 7.05 -27.07 1.01
C ALA A 160 8.59 -27.01 1.10
N GLU A 161 9.14 -25.85 1.48
CA GLU A 161 10.61 -25.72 1.67
C GLU A 161 11.09 -26.53 2.87
N GLU A 162 10.38 -26.54 3.97
CA GLU A 162 10.74 -27.35 5.14
C GLU A 162 10.78 -28.84 4.81
N GLU A 163 9.75 -29.35 4.11
CA GLU A 163 9.68 -30.77 3.71
C GLU A 163 10.76 -31.18 2.71
N ILE A 164 11.13 -30.32 1.74
CA ILE A 164 12.04 -30.70 0.66
C ILE A 164 13.49 -30.31 0.96
N MET A 165 13.68 -29.19 1.66
CA MET A 165 15.02 -28.58 1.83
C MET A 165 15.52 -28.61 3.26
N GLY A 166 14.66 -28.96 4.23
CA GLY A 166 15.00 -28.94 5.66
C GLY A 166 15.27 -27.52 6.20
N GLY A 167 14.81 -26.48 5.51
CA GLY A 167 14.97 -25.09 5.93
C GLY A 167 14.12 -24.16 5.09
N VAL A 168 13.88 -22.93 5.59
CA VAL A 168 12.95 -21.97 5.03
C VAL A 168 13.69 -20.72 4.57
N SER A 169 13.30 -20.16 3.43
CA SER A 169 13.75 -18.86 2.94
C SER A 169 12.59 -17.87 2.86
N PRO A 170 12.83 -16.55 3.02
CA PRO A 170 11.76 -15.58 2.96
C PRO A 170 11.30 -15.38 1.51
N HIS A 171 10.03 -15.65 1.24
CA HIS A 171 9.40 -15.47 -0.08
C HIS A 171 8.40 -14.33 -0.08
N ILE A 172 7.62 -14.16 0.99
CA ILE A 172 6.58 -13.15 1.11
C ILE A 172 6.96 -12.18 2.22
N ALA A 173 6.89 -10.89 1.90
CA ALA A 173 7.27 -9.83 2.82
C ALA A 173 6.49 -9.91 4.14
N PRO A 174 7.14 -9.61 5.28
CA PRO A 174 6.42 -9.32 6.52
C PRO A 174 5.66 -8.01 6.32
N MET A 175 4.34 -8.07 6.42
CA MET A 175 3.48 -6.91 6.34
C MET A 175 3.02 -6.50 7.73
N ALA A 176 2.76 -5.21 7.93
CA ALA A 176 2.43 -4.68 9.24
C ALA A 176 0.99 -5.01 9.68
N ASP A 177 0.78 -5.08 10.98
CA ASP A 177 -0.57 -5.12 11.59
C ASP A 177 -1.16 -3.70 11.63
N ILE A 178 -2.49 -3.60 11.57
CA ILE A 178 -3.22 -2.33 11.63
C ILE A 178 -2.89 -1.51 12.88
N LYS A 179 -2.64 -2.16 14.02
CA LYS A 179 -2.29 -1.47 15.27
C LYS A 179 -0.93 -0.79 15.19
N ASP A 180 0.02 -1.43 14.52
CA ASP A 180 1.37 -0.90 14.37
C ASP A 180 1.36 0.32 13.45
N VAL A 181 0.70 0.24 12.29
CA VAL A 181 0.68 1.34 11.31
C VAL A 181 -0.21 2.51 11.77
N GLY A 182 -1.31 2.24 12.48
CA GLY A 182 -2.16 3.29 13.06
C GLY A 182 -1.40 4.20 14.02
N GLY A 183 -0.49 3.64 14.83
CA GLY A 183 0.38 4.40 15.72
C GLY A 183 1.40 5.29 15.00
N LEU A 184 1.75 4.98 13.74
CA LEU A 184 2.69 5.78 12.95
C LEU A 184 2.13 7.16 12.59
N LEU A 185 0.83 7.28 12.37
CA LEU A 185 0.19 8.56 12.05
C LEU A 185 0.34 9.56 13.19
N GLN A 186 0.13 9.11 14.44
CA GLN A 186 0.34 9.95 15.62
C GLN A 186 1.82 10.35 15.78
N ARG A 187 2.74 9.42 15.56
CA ARG A 187 4.19 9.69 15.61
C ARG A 187 4.64 10.67 14.52
N ALA A 188 3.98 10.68 13.36
CA ALA A 188 4.21 11.65 12.30
C ALA A 188 3.60 13.04 12.60
N GLY A 189 2.87 13.19 13.72
CA GLY A 189 2.24 14.44 14.12
C GLY A 189 0.91 14.73 13.42
N LEU A 190 0.30 13.74 12.78
CA LEU A 190 -1.01 13.90 12.15
C LEU A 190 -2.13 13.92 13.19
N ALA A 191 -3.09 14.79 12.99
CA ALA A 191 -4.29 14.90 13.80
C ALA A 191 -5.39 13.94 13.27
N MET A 192 -6.34 13.59 14.14
CA MET A 192 -7.49 12.75 13.84
C MET A 192 -7.13 11.46 13.09
N PRO A 193 -6.12 10.69 13.55
CA PRO A 193 -5.67 9.49 12.84
C PRO A 193 -6.76 8.41 12.87
N VAL A 194 -7.04 7.85 11.70
CA VAL A 194 -7.94 6.71 11.52
C VAL A 194 -7.20 5.63 10.75
N ALA A 195 -7.31 4.40 11.22
CA ALA A 195 -6.85 3.21 10.51
C ALA A 195 -7.99 2.21 10.45
N ASP A 196 -8.28 1.71 9.27
CA ASP A 196 -9.26 0.64 9.05
C ASP A 196 -8.67 -0.46 8.16
N SER A 197 -9.26 -1.65 8.18
CA SER A 197 -8.75 -2.82 7.45
C SER A 197 -9.90 -3.54 6.78
N GLU A 198 -9.73 -3.85 5.50
CA GLU A 198 -10.62 -4.65 4.68
C GLU A 198 -9.91 -5.93 4.23
N LEU A 199 -10.54 -7.09 4.42
CA LEU A 199 -10.03 -8.36 3.92
C LEU A 199 -10.77 -8.76 2.66
N LEU A 200 -10.01 -8.91 1.58
CA LEU A 200 -10.50 -9.38 0.29
C LEU A 200 -10.06 -10.82 0.06
N THR A 201 -10.91 -11.62 -0.55
CA THR A 201 -10.56 -12.95 -1.03
C THR A 201 -10.76 -12.98 -2.55
N VAL A 202 -9.68 -13.24 -3.26
CA VAL A 202 -9.67 -13.37 -4.72
C VAL A 202 -9.40 -14.81 -5.08
N THR A 203 -10.19 -15.38 -6.00
CA THR A 203 -10.02 -16.77 -6.45
C THR A 203 -9.20 -16.85 -7.72
N TYR A 204 -8.32 -17.84 -7.78
CA TYR A 204 -7.43 -18.12 -8.91
C TYR A 204 -7.58 -19.56 -9.38
N SER A 205 -7.36 -19.79 -10.68
CA SER A 205 -7.37 -21.14 -11.25
C SER A 205 -6.19 -21.99 -10.79
N SER A 206 -5.10 -21.40 -10.30
CA SER A 206 -3.94 -22.10 -9.75
C SER A 206 -3.00 -21.17 -9.00
N VAL A 207 -2.16 -21.75 -8.15
CA VAL A 207 -1.08 -21.04 -7.45
C VAL A 207 -0.11 -20.36 -8.42
N PHE A 208 0.13 -20.99 -9.58
CA PHE A 208 1.03 -20.42 -10.60
C PHE A 208 0.43 -19.18 -11.26
N ARG A 209 -0.90 -19.15 -11.45
CA ARG A 209 -1.59 -17.97 -11.96
C ARG A 209 -1.48 -16.81 -10.95
N LEU A 210 -1.75 -17.05 -9.67
CA LEU A 210 -1.54 -16.08 -8.59
C LEU A 210 -0.11 -15.53 -8.60
N MET A 211 0.91 -16.41 -8.60
CA MET A 211 2.31 -15.99 -8.60
C MET A 211 2.68 -15.18 -9.85
N SER A 212 2.09 -15.51 -11.01
CA SER A 212 2.31 -14.77 -12.25
C SER A 212 1.74 -13.36 -12.16
N GLU A 213 0.52 -13.20 -11.65
CA GLU A 213 -0.11 -11.89 -11.48
C GLU A 213 0.62 -11.03 -10.47
N LEU A 214 1.05 -11.59 -9.33
CA LEU A 214 1.88 -10.86 -8.37
C LEU A 214 3.17 -10.30 -8.99
N LYS A 215 3.80 -11.05 -9.92
CA LYS A 215 4.97 -10.54 -10.66
C LYS A 215 4.60 -9.39 -11.58
N LEU A 216 3.49 -9.51 -12.31
CA LEU A 216 3.02 -8.45 -13.21
C LEU A 216 2.62 -7.17 -12.46
N MET A 217 2.14 -7.31 -11.23
CA MET A 217 1.89 -6.18 -10.31
C MET A 217 3.17 -5.53 -9.79
N GLY A 218 4.36 -6.08 -10.08
CA GLY A 218 5.61 -5.61 -9.48
C GLY A 218 5.82 -6.08 -8.03
N GLU A 219 4.95 -6.96 -7.52
CA GLU A 219 4.94 -7.49 -6.14
C GLU A 219 5.77 -8.78 -5.99
N GLY A 220 6.81 -8.94 -6.78
CA GLY A 220 7.74 -10.05 -6.65
C GLY A 220 8.57 -9.96 -5.36
N ASN A 221 9.33 -11.02 -5.06
CA ASN A 221 10.16 -11.06 -3.86
C ASN A 221 11.34 -10.06 -3.92
N ALA A 222 11.21 -8.94 -3.23
CA ALA A 222 12.24 -7.91 -3.07
C ALA A 222 12.99 -7.99 -1.74
N LEU A 223 12.81 -9.06 -0.96
CA LEU A 223 13.43 -9.18 0.35
C LEU A 223 14.97 -9.25 0.25
N GLN A 224 15.67 -8.57 1.14
CA GLN A 224 17.13 -8.58 1.21
C GLN A 224 17.68 -9.98 1.50
N GLY A 225 16.96 -10.75 2.32
CA GLY A 225 17.31 -12.13 2.69
C GLY A 225 16.84 -13.20 1.69
N ARG A 226 16.28 -12.84 0.53
CA ARG A 226 15.85 -13.81 -0.47
C ARG A 226 17.01 -14.61 -1.02
N ARG A 227 16.74 -15.83 -1.44
CA ARG A 227 17.72 -16.60 -2.21
C ARG A 227 18.04 -15.92 -3.53
N SER A 228 19.31 -15.94 -3.92
CA SER A 228 19.77 -15.47 -5.24
C SER A 228 19.51 -16.47 -6.37
N SER A 229 19.30 -17.75 -6.02
CA SER A 229 18.97 -18.82 -6.98
C SER A 229 17.47 -18.93 -7.19
N PHE A 230 17.07 -19.47 -8.34
CA PHE A 230 15.67 -19.80 -8.60
C PHE A 230 15.14 -20.81 -7.56
N THR A 231 13.87 -20.65 -7.18
CA THR A 231 13.17 -21.65 -6.38
C THR A 231 13.09 -22.97 -7.16
N ARG A 232 13.44 -24.07 -6.52
CA ARG A 232 13.45 -25.40 -7.14
C ARG A 232 12.06 -25.79 -7.60
N ARG A 233 12.00 -26.51 -8.73
CA ARG A 233 10.72 -26.95 -9.32
C ARG A 233 9.91 -27.84 -8.39
N ASP A 234 10.57 -28.76 -7.67
CA ASP A 234 9.93 -29.65 -6.70
C ASP A 234 9.28 -28.87 -5.55
N VAL A 235 9.95 -27.83 -5.03
CA VAL A 235 9.37 -26.93 -4.01
C VAL A 235 8.14 -26.22 -4.56
N MET A 236 8.19 -25.72 -5.80
CA MET A 236 7.06 -25.02 -6.42
C MET A 236 5.85 -25.96 -6.63
N MET A 237 6.11 -27.20 -7.09
CA MET A 237 5.06 -28.20 -7.26
C MET A 237 4.45 -28.59 -5.91
N ARG A 238 5.31 -28.82 -4.91
CA ARG A 238 4.84 -29.16 -3.56
C ARG A 238 4.04 -28.03 -2.92
N THR A 239 4.45 -26.77 -3.14
CA THR A 239 3.68 -25.58 -2.73
C THR A 239 2.27 -25.63 -3.31
N ALA A 240 2.15 -25.88 -4.62
CA ALA A 240 0.85 -25.96 -5.29
C ALA A 240 -0.03 -27.09 -4.75
N GLU A 241 0.54 -28.26 -4.50
CA GLU A 241 -0.16 -29.40 -3.87
C GLU A 241 -0.69 -29.04 -2.47
N ILE A 242 0.18 -28.51 -1.60
CA ILE A 242 -0.19 -28.11 -0.22
C ILE A 242 -1.28 -27.03 -0.26
N TYR A 243 -1.12 -26.03 -1.13
CA TYR A 243 -2.09 -24.95 -1.27
C TYR A 243 -3.47 -25.47 -1.65
N THR A 244 -3.52 -26.30 -2.71
CA THR A 244 -4.79 -26.88 -3.19
C THR A 244 -5.43 -27.81 -2.14
N GLN A 245 -4.62 -28.61 -1.45
CA GLN A 245 -5.12 -29.53 -0.39
C GLN A 245 -5.71 -28.79 0.80
N LYS A 246 -5.09 -27.66 1.21
CA LYS A 246 -5.51 -26.93 2.42
C LYS A 246 -6.60 -25.90 2.16
N TYR A 247 -6.56 -25.25 1.01
CA TYR A 247 -7.36 -24.06 0.73
C TYR A 247 -8.18 -24.16 -0.55
N GLY A 248 -7.99 -25.20 -1.37
CA GLY A 248 -8.73 -25.39 -2.62
C GLY A 248 -10.22 -25.47 -2.39
N THR A 249 -10.99 -24.88 -3.31
CA THR A 249 -12.46 -24.94 -3.33
C THR A 249 -12.95 -26.18 -4.09
N GLU A 250 -14.23 -26.51 -3.94
CA GLU A 250 -14.85 -27.66 -4.64
C GLU A 250 -14.78 -27.56 -6.16
N ASP A 251 -14.77 -26.33 -6.69
CA ASP A 251 -14.67 -26.02 -8.14
C ASP A 251 -13.21 -26.07 -8.64
N GLY A 252 -12.25 -26.49 -7.80
CA GLY A 252 -10.84 -26.61 -8.17
C GLY A 252 -10.08 -25.28 -8.23
N GLN A 253 -10.67 -24.18 -7.74
CA GLN A 253 -10.00 -22.90 -7.60
C GLN A 253 -9.26 -22.79 -6.26
N ILE A 254 -8.40 -21.79 -6.13
CA ILE A 254 -7.71 -21.46 -4.89
C ILE A 254 -8.02 -20.03 -4.47
N PRO A 255 -8.36 -19.76 -3.20
CA PRO A 255 -8.50 -18.41 -2.67
C PRO A 255 -7.12 -17.83 -2.35
N ALA A 256 -6.95 -16.53 -2.51
CA ALA A 256 -5.83 -15.76 -1.98
C ALA A 256 -6.37 -14.55 -1.21
N SER A 257 -5.89 -14.38 0.02
CA SER A 257 -6.28 -13.25 0.87
C SER A 257 -5.43 -12.02 0.60
N PHE A 258 -6.08 -10.86 0.48
CA PHE A 258 -5.45 -9.55 0.46
C PHE A 258 -6.09 -8.68 1.53
N GLU A 259 -5.31 -8.29 2.53
CA GLU A 259 -5.73 -7.34 3.55
C GLU A 259 -5.28 -5.94 3.12
N LEU A 260 -6.22 -5.02 2.95
CA LEU A 260 -5.93 -3.63 2.67
C LEU A 260 -6.13 -2.82 3.95
N ILE A 261 -5.08 -2.15 4.40
CA ILE A 261 -5.14 -1.23 5.54
C ILE A 261 -5.18 0.18 4.98
N SER A 262 -6.26 0.90 5.29
CA SER A 262 -6.46 2.31 4.95
C SER A 262 -6.05 3.20 6.12
N LEU A 263 -5.25 4.20 5.86
CA LEU A 263 -4.76 5.17 6.82
C LEU A 263 -5.23 6.57 6.42
N THR A 264 -5.87 7.28 7.34
CA THR A 264 -6.30 8.67 7.15
C THR A 264 -5.78 9.52 8.31
N GLY A 265 -5.31 10.70 8.01
CA GLY A 265 -4.88 11.68 9.02
C GLY A 265 -4.88 13.08 8.42
N TRP A 266 -4.73 14.08 9.26
CA TRP A 266 -4.77 15.48 8.85
C TRP A 266 -3.56 16.22 9.41
N SER A 267 -2.99 17.12 8.63
CA SER A 267 -2.02 18.06 9.17
C SER A 267 -2.71 18.95 10.24
N PRO A 268 -2.10 19.12 11.43
CA PRO A 268 -2.74 19.90 12.48
C PRO A 268 -3.08 21.34 12.07
N ASP A 269 -4.27 21.78 12.44
CA ASP A 269 -4.73 23.16 12.27
C ASP A 269 -5.61 23.62 13.44
N ALA A 270 -5.66 24.94 13.66
CA ALA A 270 -6.46 25.54 14.73
C ALA A 270 -7.98 25.40 14.54
N SER A 271 -8.44 25.23 13.30
CA SER A 271 -9.85 25.06 12.93
C SER A 271 -10.39 23.66 13.26
N GLN A 272 -9.51 22.67 13.50
CA GLN A 272 -9.91 21.30 13.76
C GLN A 272 -10.59 21.12 15.10
N PRO A 273 -11.56 20.18 15.21
CA PRO A 273 -12.25 19.90 16.47
C PRO A 273 -11.25 19.43 17.52
N LYS A 274 -11.34 20.04 18.70
CA LYS A 274 -10.53 19.66 19.86
C LYS A 274 -11.35 18.80 20.81
N ALA A 275 -10.75 17.75 21.34
CA ALA A 275 -11.37 16.97 22.40
C ALA A 275 -11.75 17.88 23.58
N LEU A 276 -12.97 17.74 24.05
CA LEU A 276 -13.42 18.46 25.24
C LEU A 276 -12.63 17.98 26.47
N ARG A 277 -12.41 18.88 27.43
CA ARG A 277 -11.74 18.50 28.67
C ARG A 277 -12.61 17.49 29.44
N PRO A 278 -12.02 16.50 30.12
CA PRO A 278 -12.78 15.63 31.00
C PRO A 278 -13.62 16.43 31.99
N GLY A 279 -14.89 16.07 32.16
CA GLY A 279 -15.84 16.78 33.02
C GLY A 279 -16.48 18.05 32.44
N SER A 280 -16.22 18.41 31.18
CA SER A 280 -16.83 19.57 30.50
C SER A 280 -18.15 19.27 29.78
N ALA A 281 -18.70 18.07 29.92
CA ALA A 281 -19.98 17.69 29.34
C ALA A 281 -21.12 18.60 29.88
N LYS A 282 -21.87 19.21 28.96
CA LYS A 282 -23.00 20.12 29.29
C LYS A 282 -24.35 19.39 29.31
N SER A 283 -24.41 18.15 28.84
CA SER A 283 -25.63 17.33 28.82
C SER A 283 -25.32 15.94 29.36
N SER A 284 -26.23 15.36 30.12
CA SER A 284 -26.15 13.98 30.56
C SER A 284 -26.74 13.06 29.48
N MET A 285 -26.21 11.84 29.33
CA MET A 285 -26.84 10.81 28.49
C MET A 285 -28.25 10.45 28.99
N THR A 286 -28.52 10.65 30.29
CA THR A 286 -29.84 10.47 30.88
C THR A 286 -30.87 11.51 30.44
N ASP A 287 -30.45 12.65 29.90
CA ASP A 287 -31.35 13.72 29.40
C ASP A 287 -31.76 13.48 27.94
N LEU A 288 -31.26 12.41 27.30
CA LEU A 288 -31.52 12.05 25.91
C LEU A 288 -32.53 10.89 25.75
N PHE A 289 -32.95 10.30 26.88
CA PHE A 289 -33.90 9.19 26.93
C PHE A 289 -35.03 9.57 27.95
#